data_0112a7060daf18e6ee28a873807388b3
#
_entry.id   0112a7060daf18e6ee28a873807388b3
#
_cell.length_a   1.000
_cell.length_b   1.000
_cell.length_c   1.000
_cell.angle_alpha   90.00
_cell.angle_beta   90.00
_cell.angle_gamma   90.00
#
_symmetry.space_group_name_H-M   'P 1'
#
loop_
_entity.id
_entity.type
_entity.pdbx_description
1 polymer ?
#
loop_
_entity_poly.entity_id
_entity_poly.type
_entity_poly.pdbx_seq_one_letter_code
_entity_poly.pdbx_strand_id
1 'polypeptide(L)'
;MADRNNGGRSESEENREENQEMAVQDEERATESDKQQQGRDGSEGRRGLQTEREDSRLLVPSSLELGAGAVDRFVISKQIVKMQEPRRLTKDDLDERRIIYPESANRNLVNRFRHLRTKLLEVSGGNNFTLVVTGASEGAGASFMALNLAAAFAFDQAKTALIIDCNLRNPSLHSQLDLAAETGLTDFLEDSDYDIGRIIYPTGIPRLRLVPAGSRRENGAEFFTSFRMKQFLQAIRRRYPDRFIVLDTAPINESPDARILGELCDFTMLVVPHGKITASAADTAAQAFDPKKFVGAVING
;
A
#
# COMPACT_ATOMS: atom_id res chain seq x y z
N MET A 1 30.63 -45.41 -49.64
CA MET A 1 29.61 -44.71 -50.42
C MET A 1 29.07 -43.63 -49.55
N ALA A 2 29.67 -42.48 -49.61
CA ALA A 2 29.38 -41.30 -50.43
C ALA A 2 28.03 -40.70 -50.02
N ASP A 3 28.08 -39.59 -49.34
CA ASP A 3 28.20 -38.19 -49.69
C ASP A 3 26.83 -37.49 -49.64
N ARG A 4 26.66 -36.49 -48.80
CA ARG A 4 26.43 -35.09 -49.11
C ARG A 4 25.96 -34.27 -47.91
N ASN A 5 26.93 -33.53 -47.45
CA ASN A 5 26.69 -32.33 -46.64
C ASN A 5 26.91 -31.13 -47.57
N ASN A 6 26.04 -30.14 -47.59
CA ASN A 6 26.36 -28.73 -47.70
C ASN A 6 25.12 -27.89 -48.07
N GLY A 7 24.88 -26.83 -47.34
CA GLY A 7 23.93 -25.79 -47.78
C GLY A 7 23.07 -25.21 -46.63
N GLY A 8 23.64 -24.36 -45.81
CA GLY A 8 22.86 -23.69 -44.78
C GLY A 8 23.65 -22.67 -43.96
N ARG A 9 24.48 -21.85 -44.64
CA ARG A 9 25.25 -20.81 -43.95
C ARG A 9 25.28 -19.43 -44.63
N SER A 10 24.56 -19.20 -45.69
CA SER A 10 24.63 -17.94 -46.43
C SER A 10 23.43 -16.98 -46.23
N GLU A 11 22.29 -17.46 -45.79
CA GLU A 11 21.10 -16.58 -45.60
C GLU A 11 21.05 -15.83 -44.28
N SER A 12 21.82 -16.23 -43.28
CA SER A 12 21.82 -15.57 -41.95
C SER A 12 22.84 -14.45 -41.81
N GLU A 13 23.80 -14.36 -42.70
CA GLU A 13 24.82 -13.29 -42.72
C GLU A 13 24.38 -12.11 -43.59
N GLU A 14 23.75 -12.37 -44.73
CA GLU A 14 23.17 -11.30 -45.59
C GLU A 14 22.04 -10.52 -44.86
N ASN A 15 21.17 -11.19 -44.14
CA ASN A 15 20.12 -10.51 -43.34
C ASN A 15 20.63 -9.68 -42.15
N ARG A 16 21.87 -9.88 -41.71
CA ARG A 16 22.48 -9.06 -40.68
C ARG A 16 23.13 -7.80 -41.22
N GLU A 17 23.67 -7.85 -42.40
CA GLU A 17 24.27 -6.67 -43.04
C GLU A 17 23.20 -5.69 -43.55
N GLU A 18 22.09 -6.17 -44.09
CA GLU A 18 20.95 -5.30 -44.50
C GLU A 18 20.30 -4.59 -43.31
N ASN A 19 20.20 -5.23 -42.16
CA ASN A 19 19.64 -4.58 -40.94
C ASN A 19 20.61 -3.58 -40.28
N GLN A 20 21.92 -3.68 -40.51
CA GLN A 20 22.86 -2.66 -40.05
C GLN A 20 22.91 -1.43 -40.94
N GLU A 21 22.74 -1.57 -42.27
CA GLU A 21 22.70 -0.43 -43.16
C GLU A 21 21.40 0.39 -43.02
N MET A 22 20.25 -0.25 -42.73
CA MET A 22 19.02 0.49 -42.43
C MET A 22 19.08 1.30 -41.12
N ALA A 23 19.77 0.81 -40.10
CA ALA A 23 19.90 1.52 -38.82
C ALA A 23 20.78 2.78 -38.94
N VAL A 24 21.77 2.77 -39.83
CA VAL A 24 22.65 3.94 -40.04
C VAL A 24 21.97 5.03 -40.85
N GLN A 25 21.07 4.67 -41.79
CA GLN A 25 20.33 5.65 -42.61
C GLN A 25 19.22 6.37 -41.80
N ASP A 26 18.67 5.75 -40.75
CA ASP A 26 17.67 6.40 -39.89
C ASP A 26 18.30 7.39 -38.87
N GLU A 27 19.55 7.18 -38.47
CA GLU A 27 20.27 8.15 -37.62
C GLU A 27 20.72 9.41 -38.40
N GLU A 28 21.08 9.29 -39.69
CA GLU A 28 21.45 10.46 -40.53
C GLU A 28 20.22 11.32 -40.88
N ARG A 29 19.04 10.76 -41.04
CA ARG A 29 17.79 11.53 -41.26
C ARG A 29 17.31 12.31 -40.03
N ALA A 30 17.60 11.85 -38.84
CA ALA A 30 17.20 12.52 -37.60
C ALA A 30 18.06 13.78 -37.34
N THR A 31 19.28 13.85 -37.84
CA THR A 31 20.21 14.99 -37.62
C THR A 31 20.05 16.13 -38.63
N GLU A 32 19.39 15.92 -39.79
CA GLU A 32 19.10 16.97 -40.74
C GLU A 32 17.81 17.76 -40.48
N SER A 33 16.87 17.22 -39.70
CA SER A 33 15.62 17.92 -39.34
C SER A 33 15.80 19.06 -38.31
N ASP A 34 16.86 19.05 -37.54
CA ASP A 34 17.08 20.03 -36.44
C ASP A 34 17.84 21.31 -36.88
N LYS A 35 18.27 21.42 -38.15
CA LYS A 35 19.04 22.58 -38.64
C LYS A 35 18.25 23.60 -39.42
N GLN A 36 16.95 23.48 -39.64
CA GLN A 36 16.14 24.39 -40.47
C GLN A 36 15.12 25.27 -39.73
N GLN A 37 15.18 25.38 -38.38
CA GLN A 37 14.30 26.29 -37.65
C GLN A 37 15.02 27.28 -36.76
N GLN A 38 16.02 28.01 -37.31
CA GLN A 38 16.49 29.24 -36.71
C GLN A 38 16.61 30.32 -37.79
N GLY A 39 15.70 31.26 -37.78
CA GLY A 39 15.85 32.53 -38.46
C GLY A 39 14.56 33.04 -39.12
N ARG A 40 13.80 33.85 -38.41
CA ARG A 40 13.21 35.12 -38.90
C ARG A 40 12.55 35.89 -37.76
N ASP A 41 13.17 37.04 -37.56
CA ASP A 41 12.79 38.16 -36.74
C ASP A 41 11.68 39.00 -37.43
N GLY A 42 10.87 39.75 -36.64
CA GLY A 42 9.97 40.77 -37.20
C GLY A 42 8.75 41.13 -36.35
N SER A 43 8.94 42.02 -35.46
CA SER A 43 8.10 43.08 -34.86
C SER A 43 6.63 43.25 -35.22
N GLU A 44 5.92 43.78 -34.21
CA GLU A 44 4.74 44.65 -34.14
C GLU A 44 3.43 44.03 -33.58
N GLY A 45 3.15 44.32 -32.36
CA GLY A 45 2.20 45.20 -31.75
C GLY A 45 0.71 44.85 -31.86
N ARG A 46 0.06 44.50 -30.75
CA ARG A 46 -1.16 45.15 -30.22
C ARG A 46 -1.72 44.46 -28.97
N ARG A 47 -2.12 45.32 -28.07
CA ARG A 47 -2.82 45.17 -26.78
C ARG A 47 -4.00 44.19 -26.84
N GLY A 48 -4.20 43.42 -25.74
CA GLY A 48 -5.55 43.01 -25.36
C GLY A 48 -5.57 41.74 -24.48
N LEU A 49 -6.01 41.96 -23.23
CA LEU A 49 -6.57 40.98 -22.29
C LEU A 49 -5.64 39.95 -21.62
N GLN A 50 -5.18 40.37 -20.45
CA GLN A 50 -4.71 39.51 -19.39
C GLN A 50 -5.83 38.58 -18.94
N THR A 51 -5.70 37.31 -19.22
CA THR A 51 -6.30 36.24 -18.41
C THR A 51 -5.16 35.67 -17.60
N GLU A 52 -5.18 35.98 -16.32
CA GLU A 52 -4.30 35.40 -15.31
C GLU A 52 -4.47 33.88 -15.32
N ARG A 53 -3.60 33.20 -16.01
CA ARG A 53 -3.29 31.80 -15.70
C ARG A 53 -2.28 31.85 -14.57
N GLU A 54 -2.74 31.63 -13.35
CA GLU A 54 -1.88 31.26 -12.24
C GLU A 54 -1.09 30.00 -12.61
N ASP A 55 0.06 30.20 -13.21
CA ASP A 55 1.13 29.24 -13.29
C ASP A 55 1.69 29.09 -11.87
N SER A 56 1.03 28.26 -11.05
CA SER A 56 1.61 27.78 -9.81
C SER A 56 2.81 26.90 -10.14
N ARG A 57 3.90 27.53 -10.53
CA ARG A 57 5.23 26.94 -10.48
C ARG A 57 5.53 26.68 -9.01
N LEU A 58 5.22 25.47 -8.55
CA LEU A 58 5.74 24.94 -7.30
C LEU A 58 7.28 25.07 -7.41
N LEU A 59 7.81 26.09 -6.74
CA LEU A 59 9.24 26.24 -6.54
C LEU A 59 9.74 24.96 -5.89
N VAL A 60 10.46 24.16 -6.66
CA VAL A 60 11.17 22.99 -6.13
C VAL A 60 12.36 23.56 -5.37
N PRO A 61 12.41 23.46 -4.04
CA PRO A 61 13.56 23.91 -3.28
C PRO A 61 14.82 23.22 -3.81
N SER A 62 15.92 23.95 -3.92
CA SER A 62 17.18 23.37 -4.39
C SER A 62 17.62 22.24 -3.46
N SER A 63 18.18 21.17 -4.01
CA SER A 63 18.64 19.98 -3.28
C SER A 63 19.69 20.29 -2.20
N LEU A 64 20.25 21.49 -2.18
CA LEU A 64 21.21 21.99 -1.19
C LEU A 64 20.54 22.45 0.13
N GLU A 65 19.25 22.80 0.11
CA GLU A 65 18.51 23.30 1.28
C GLU A 65 17.71 22.22 1.99
N LEU A 66 17.51 21.08 1.34
CA LEU A 66 16.76 19.96 1.87
C LEU A 66 17.70 18.79 2.12
N GLY A 67 17.81 18.34 3.37
CA GLY A 67 18.48 17.07 3.67
C GLY A 67 17.89 15.92 2.82
N ALA A 68 18.71 14.91 2.50
CA ALA A 68 18.33 13.78 1.62
C ALA A 68 16.93 13.20 1.91
N GLY A 69 16.56 13.09 3.18
CA GLY A 69 15.23 12.58 3.56
C GLY A 69 14.05 13.53 3.25
N ALA A 70 14.28 14.78 2.89
CA ALA A 70 13.22 15.70 2.49
C ALA A 70 12.96 15.62 0.98
N VAL A 71 14.00 15.36 0.18
CA VAL A 71 13.88 15.10 -1.25
C VAL A 71 13.12 13.79 -1.48
N ASP A 72 13.45 12.74 -0.73
CA ASP A 72 12.74 11.46 -0.81
C ASP A 72 11.26 11.62 -0.45
N ARG A 73 10.94 12.37 0.61
CA ARG A 73 9.55 12.68 0.98
C ARG A 73 8.79 13.44 -0.10
N PHE A 74 9.44 14.37 -0.79
CA PHE A 74 8.83 15.12 -1.89
C PHE A 74 8.54 14.24 -3.11
N VAL A 75 9.48 13.37 -3.49
CA VAL A 75 9.30 12.40 -4.59
C VAL A 75 8.19 11.41 -4.26
N ILE A 76 8.16 10.87 -3.04
CA ILE A 76 7.14 9.97 -2.54
C ILE A 76 5.76 10.66 -2.57
N SER A 77 5.65 11.91 -2.10
CA SER A 77 4.39 12.63 -2.11
C SER A 77 3.81 12.83 -3.51
N LYS A 78 4.65 13.07 -4.53
CA LYS A 78 4.22 13.12 -5.93
C LYS A 78 3.71 11.77 -6.45
N GLN A 79 4.29 10.66 -6.02
CA GLN A 79 3.79 9.32 -6.38
C GLN A 79 2.46 9.02 -5.68
N ILE A 80 2.30 9.44 -4.43
CA ILE A 80 1.05 9.28 -3.67
C ILE A 80 -0.10 10.03 -4.34
N VAL A 81 0.14 11.26 -4.82
CA VAL A 81 -0.88 12.05 -5.55
C VAL A 81 -1.37 11.36 -6.82
N LYS A 82 -0.53 10.52 -7.44
CA LYS A 82 -0.89 9.73 -8.62
C LYS A 82 -1.68 8.45 -8.31
N MET A 83 -1.87 8.10 -7.02
CA MET A 83 -2.68 6.94 -6.65
C MET A 83 -4.13 7.17 -7.08
N GLN A 84 -4.56 6.41 -8.09
CA GLN A 84 -5.93 6.50 -8.58
C GLN A 84 -6.89 5.78 -7.64
N GLU A 85 -8.01 6.44 -7.37
CA GLU A 85 -9.18 5.85 -6.71
C GLU A 85 -10.30 5.74 -7.76
N PRO A 86 -10.49 4.59 -8.40
CA PRO A 86 -11.50 4.40 -9.44
C PRO A 86 -12.92 4.70 -8.96
N ARG A 87 -13.19 4.39 -7.69
CA ARG A 87 -14.43 4.70 -6.98
C ARG A 87 -14.06 5.34 -5.65
N ARG A 88 -14.52 6.55 -5.39
CA ARG A 88 -14.42 7.16 -4.05
C ARG A 88 -15.70 6.87 -3.27
N LEU A 89 -15.53 6.42 -2.03
CA LEU A 89 -16.64 6.35 -1.08
C LEU A 89 -17.09 7.77 -0.73
N THR A 90 -18.39 7.97 -0.72
CA THR A 90 -19.00 9.24 -0.28
C THR A 90 -18.92 9.36 1.24
N LYS A 91 -19.19 10.54 1.79
CA LYS A 91 -19.27 10.73 3.24
C LYS A 91 -20.39 9.88 3.86
N ASP A 92 -21.50 9.75 3.17
CA ASP A 92 -22.63 8.93 3.61
C ASP A 92 -22.26 7.46 3.64
N ASP A 93 -21.54 6.95 2.60
CA ASP A 93 -21.00 5.58 2.60
C ASP A 93 -20.07 5.33 3.79
N LEU A 94 -19.22 6.31 4.12
CA LEU A 94 -18.26 6.18 5.22
C LEU A 94 -18.96 6.21 6.58
N ASP A 95 -19.96 7.09 6.76
CA ASP A 95 -20.74 7.17 7.99
C ASP A 95 -21.59 5.91 8.22
N GLU A 96 -22.25 5.38 7.18
CA GLU A 96 -23.00 4.12 7.22
C GLU A 96 -22.12 2.93 7.66
N ARG A 97 -20.88 2.87 7.14
CA ARG A 97 -19.90 1.82 7.45
C ARG A 97 -19.10 2.10 8.72
N ARG A 98 -19.37 3.23 9.39
CA ARG A 98 -18.63 3.70 10.57
C ARG A 98 -17.13 3.83 10.34
N ILE A 99 -16.74 4.26 9.14
CA ILE A 99 -15.34 4.54 8.79
C ILE A 99 -15.07 6.02 8.99
N ILE A 100 -14.02 6.34 9.76
CA ILE A 100 -13.66 7.73 10.04
C ILE A 100 -13.06 8.41 8.81
N TYR A 101 -13.32 9.71 8.69
CA TYR A 101 -12.67 10.60 7.73
C TYR A 101 -12.43 11.97 8.39
N PRO A 102 -11.54 12.84 7.85
CA PRO A 102 -11.09 14.06 8.53
C PRO A 102 -12.22 14.99 8.98
N GLU A 103 -13.29 15.09 8.19
CA GLU A 103 -14.45 15.98 8.42
C GLU A 103 -15.65 15.26 9.06
N SER A 104 -15.53 14.00 9.47
CA SER A 104 -16.62 13.23 10.09
C SER A 104 -17.28 13.99 11.23
N ALA A 105 -18.61 13.90 11.31
CA ALA A 105 -19.40 14.52 12.36
C ALA A 105 -19.07 13.97 13.76
N ASN A 106 -18.67 12.69 13.85
CA ASN A 106 -18.23 12.07 15.09
C ASN A 106 -16.80 12.46 15.46
N ARG A 107 -16.60 13.71 15.87
CA ARG A 107 -15.29 14.27 16.25
C ARG A 107 -14.60 13.48 17.36
N ASN A 108 -15.37 12.95 18.32
CA ASN A 108 -14.81 12.17 19.42
C ASN A 108 -14.14 10.91 18.91
N LEU A 109 -14.79 10.17 18.02
CA LEU A 109 -14.24 8.95 17.43
C LEU A 109 -12.98 9.26 16.60
N VAL A 110 -13.05 10.26 15.72
CA VAL A 110 -11.90 10.72 14.92
C VAL A 110 -10.71 11.07 15.80
N ASN A 111 -10.94 11.82 16.89
CA ASN A 111 -9.87 12.24 17.80
C ASN A 111 -9.27 11.05 18.56
N ARG A 112 -10.06 10.05 18.96
CA ARG A 112 -9.53 8.83 19.58
C ARG A 112 -8.57 8.10 18.63
N PHE A 113 -8.92 7.94 17.36
CA PHE A 113 -8.03 7.33 16.38
C PHE A 113 -6.79 8.19 16.06
N ARG A 114 -6.93 9.51 16.04
CA ARG A 114 -5.79 10.43 15.93
C ARG A 114 -4.82 10.28 17.10
N HIS A 115 -5.33 10.20 18.33
CA HIS A 115 -4.50 9.98 19.51
C HIS A 115 -3.81 8.61 19.47
N LEU A 116 -4.53 7.55 19.09
CA LEU A 116 -3.94 6.22 18.94
C LEU A 116 -2.83 6.22 17.89
N ARG A 117 -3.08 6.84 16.72
CA ARG A 117 -2.07 7.02 15.67
C ARG A 117 -0.84 7.76 16.20
N THR A 118 -1.03 8.86 16.93
CA THR A 118 0.08 9.66 17.49
C THR A 118 0.93 8.82 18.42
N LYS A 119 0.32 8.06 19.35
CA LYS A 119 1.04 7.16 20.25
C LYS A 119 1.85 6.09 19.51
N LEU A 120 1.28 5.50 18.46
CA LEU A 120 1.99 4.50 17.63
C LEU A 120 3.17 5.13 16.89
N LEU A 121 3.03 6.36 16.41
CA LEU A 121 4.12 7.11 15.78
C LEU A 121 5.23 7.46 16.78
N GLU A 122 4.90 7.80 18.01
CA GLU A 122 5.87 8.02 19.10
C GLU A 122 6.67 6.75 19.38
N VAL A 123 5.99 5.60 19.54
CA VAL A 123 6.65 4.31 19.77
C VAL A 123 7.55 3.90 18.62
N SER A 124 7.15 4.18 17.36
CA SER A 124 7.93 3.85 16.17
C SER A 124 9.05 4.84 15.86
N GLY A 125 9.19 5.93 16.65
CA GLY A 125 10.12 7.01 16.37
C GLY A 125 9.81 7.74 15.04
N GLY A 126 8.54 7.79 14.64
CA GLY A 126 8.06 8.40 13.39
C GLY A 126 8.29 7.56 12.13
N ASN A 127 8.83 6.35 12.26
CA ASN A 127 9.04 5.42 11.16
C ASN A 127 7.75 4.70 10.77
N ASN A 128 7.66 4.26 9.52
CA ASN A 128 6.61 3.37 9.09
C ASN A 128 6.85 1.96 9.69
N PHE A 129 5.76 1.26 9.95
CA PHE A 129 5.81 -0.04 10.63
C PHE A 129 4.71 -0.98 10.16
N THR A 130 4.83 -2.23 10.56
CA THR A 130 3.80 -3.27 10.46
C THR A 130 3.18 -3.49 11.83
N LEU A 131 1.85 -3.52 11.90
CA LEU A 131 1.07 -3.67 13.13
C LEU A 131 0.05 -4.80 12.97
N VAL A 132 0.10 -5.77 13.85
CA VAL A 132 -0.97 -6.77 14.00
C VAL A 132 -2.03 -6.22 14.95
N VAL A 133 -3.29 -6.28 14.54
CA VAL A 133 -4.46 -5.95 15.35
C VAL A 133 -5.29 -7.21 15.52
N THR A 134 -5.56 -7.59 16.75
CA THR A 134 -6.34 -8.78 17.08
C THR A 134 -7.30 -8.51 18.24
N GLY A 135 -8.40 -9.26 18.31
CA GLY A 135 -9.33 -9.23 19.41
C GLY A 135 -8.91 -10.15 20.56
N ALA A 136 -9.20 -9.75 21.79
CA ALA A 136 -9.09 -10.65 22.95
C ALA A 136 -10.13 -11.77 22.92
N SER A 137 -11.24 -11.56 22.20
CA SER A 137 -12.29 -12.53 21.96
C SER A 137 -13.05 -12.19 20.68
N GLU A 138 -13.88 -13.11 20.21
CA GLU A 138 -14.81 -12.85 19.11
C GLU A 138 -15.68 -11.62 19.43
N GLY A 139 -15.98 -10.84 18.39
CA GLY A 139 -16.79 -9.63 18.54
C GLY A 139 -16.14 -8.50 19.35
N ALA A 140 -14.81 -8.54 19.57
CA ALA A 140 -14.08 -7.44 20.19
C ALA A 140 -14.01 -6.18 19.34
N GLY A 141 -14.30 -6.28 18.03
CA GLY A 141 -14.23 -5.17 17.09
C GLY A 141 -12.83 -4.92 16.53
N ALA A 142 -12.00 -5.95 16.46
CA ALA A 142 -10.62 -5.85 15.95
C ALA A 142 -10.59 -5.32 14.50
N SER A 143 -11.39 -5.87 13.60
CA SER A 143 -11.47 -5.44 12.20
C SER A 143 -11.94 -3.98 12.08
N PHE A 144 -12.89 -3.56 12.90
CA PHE A 144 -13.31 -2.15 12.99
C PHE A 144 -12.15 -1.25 13.42
N MET A 145 -11.38 -1.66 14.44
CA MET A 145 -10.23 -0.90 14.93
C MET A 145 -9.11 -0.86 13.88
N ALA A 146 -8.80 -2.00 13.24
CA ALA A 146 -7.78 -2.10 12.20
C ALA A 146 -8.09 -1.20 11.01
N LEU A 147 -9.32 -1.26 10.49
CA LEU A 147 -9.75 -0.45 9.33
C LEU A 147 -9.72 1.05 9.64
N ASN A 148 -10.28 1.46 10.78
CA ASN A 148 -10.30 2.87 11.16
C ASN A 148 -8.91 3.41 11.51
N LEU A 149 -8.04 2.60 12.09
CA LEU A 149 -6.64 2.99 12.31
C LEU A 149 -5.88 3.16 11.00
N ALA A 150 -6.06 2.24 10.04
CA ALA A 150 -5.49 2.36 8.70
C ALA A 150 -6.01 3.61 7.98
N ALA A 151 -7.31 3.94 8.10
CA ALA A 151 -7.88 5.17 7.60
C ALA A 151 -7.26 6.41 8.28
N ALA A 152 -7.02 6.37 9.61
CA ALA A 152 -6.37 7.47 10.32
C ALA A 152 -4.92 7.71 9.88
N PHE A 153 -4.17 6.68 9.51
CA PHE A 153 -2.84 6.82 8.91
C PHE A 153 -2.92 7.45 7.52
N ALA A 154 -3.93 7.11 6.74
CA ALA A 154 -4.16 7.67 5.41
C ALA A 154 -4.62 9.15 5.42
N PHE A 155 -4.90 9.77 6.58
CA PHE A 155 -5.18 11.21 6.68
C PHE A 155 -3.93 12.07 6.36
N ASP A 156 -2.74 11.54 6.60
CA ASP A 156 -1.50 12.23 6.28
C ASP A 156 -1.28 12.23 4.75
N GLN A 157 -1.05 13.40 4.18
CA GLN A 157 -0.87 13.55 2.73
C GLN A 157 0.47 12.97 2.24
N ALA A 158 1.44 12.85 3.13
CA ALA A 158 2.77 12.32 2.82
C ALA A 158 2.90 10.82 3.11
N LYS A 159 1.82 10.17 3.56
CA LYS A 159 1.81 8.75 3.95
C LYS A 159 0.68 7.99 3.28
N THR A 160 0.86 6.68 3.18
CA THR A 160 -0.16 5.75 2.74
C THR A 160 -0.37 4.66 3.78
N ALA A 161 -1.49 3.96 3.69
CA ALA A 161 -1.77 2.81 4.51
C ALA A 161 -2.17 1.60 3.65
N LEU A 162 -1.79 0.42 4.12
CA LEU A 162 -2.24 -0.86 3.60
C LEU A 162 -2.85 -1.63 4.75
N ILE A 163 -4.09 -2.06 4.57
CA ILE A 163 -4.71 -3.02 5.48
C ILE A 163 -4.72 -4.39 4.81
N ILE A 164 -4.39 -5.43 5.56
CA ILE A 164 -4.34 -6.81 5.10
C ILE A 164 -5.32 -7.62 5.94
N ASP A 165 -6.29 -8.25 5.28
CA ASP A 165 -7.22 -9.17 5.93
C ASP A 165 -6.54 -10.52 6.13
N CYS A 166 -6.02 -10.74 7.33
CA CYS A 166 -5.42 -12.00 7.77
C CYS A 166 -6.40 -12.84 8.61
N ASN A 167 -7.66 -12.44 8.72
CA ASN A 167 -8.69 -13.25 9.34
C ASN A 167 -9.24 -14.24 8.31
N LEU A 168 -8.45 -15.26 7.97
CA LEU A 168 -8.79 -16.21 6.91
C LEU A 168 -10.04 -17.06 7.23
N ARG A 169 -10.41 -17.17 8.51
CA ARG A 169 -11.60 -17.90 8.94
C ARG A 169 -12.89 -17.12 8.69
N ASN A 170 -12.87 -15.83 9.03
CA ASN A 170 -14.01 -14.92 8.88
C ASN A 170 -13.58 -13.61 8.22
N PRO A 171 -13.17 -13.65 6.92
CA PRO A 171 -12.75 -12.45 6.21
C PRO A 171 -13.91 -11.48 6.06
N SER A 172 -13.69 -10.21 6.42
CA SER A 172 -14.78 -9.23 6.45
C SER A 172 -14.45 -7.88 5.83
N LEU A 173 -13.17 -7.55 5.65
CA LEU A 173 -12.78 -6.20 5.22
C LEU A 173 -13.22 -5.88 3.79
N HIS A 174 -13.22 -6.87 2.88
CA HIS A 174 -13.68 -6.67 1.51
C HIS A 174 -15.19 -6.33 1.47
N SER A 175 -16.00 -7.02 2.26
CA SER A 175 -17.45 -6.74 2.35
C SER A 175 -17.75 -5.43 3.07
N GLN A 176 -17.00 -5.08 4.12
CA GLN A 176 -17.14 -3.78 4.80
C GLN A 176 -16.85 -2.60 3.86
N LEU A 177 -15.98 -2.79 2.87
CA LEU A 177 -15.61 -1.78 1.88
C LEU A 177 -16.39 -1.90 0.56
N ASP A 178 -17.31 -2.87 0.45
CA ASP A 178 -18.07 -3.17 -0.77
C ASP A 178 -17.15 -3.38 -1.99
N LEU A 179 -16.12 -4.18 -1.77
CA LEU A 179 -15.13 -4.50 -2.80
C LEU A 179 -15.41 -5.87 -3.41
N ALA A 180 -15.60 -5.89 -4.73
CA ALA A 180 -15.60 -7.12 -5.51
C ALA A 180 -14.15 -7.57 -5.71
N ALA A 181 -13.60 -8.30 -4.72
CA ALA A 181 -12.25 -8.83 -4.78
C ALA A 181 -12.31 -10.31 -5.21
N GLU A 182 -11.74 -10.61 -6.36
CA GLU A 182 -11.69 -11.97 -6.90
C GLU A 182 -10.55 -12.79 -6.28
N THR A 183 -9.49 -12.14 -5.86
CA THR A 183 -8.27 -12.76 -5.34
C THR A 183 -7.74 -12.00 -4.12
N GLY A 184 -6.93 -12.67 -3.30
CA GLY A 184 -6.39 -12.07 -2.09
C GLY A 184 -5.12 -12.75 -1.60
N LEU A 185 -4.89 -12.65 -0.29
CA LEU A 185 -3.68 -13.13 0.37
C LEU A 185 -3.47 -14.64 0.16
N THR A 186 -4.54 -15.46 0.32
CA THR A 186 -4.44 -16.91 0.15
C THR A 186 -4.02 -17.29 -1.26
N ASP A 187 -4.57 -16.63 -2.28
CA ASP A 187 -4.22 -16.90 -3.68
C ASP A 187 -2.74 -16.62 -3.95
N PHE A 188 -2.22 -15.52 -3.41
CA PHE A 188 -0.80 -15.21 -3.48
C PHE A 188 0.07 -16.21 -2.72
N LEU A 189 -0.37 -16.69 -1.56
CA LEU A 189 0.40 -17.61 -0.74
C LEU A 189 0.43 -19.04 -1.32
N GLU A 190 -0.60 -19.44 -2.04
CA GLU A 190 -0.71 -20.75 -2.69
C GLU A 190 0.02 -20.82 -4.04
N ASP A 191 0.02 -19.75 -4.82
CA ASP A 191 0.63 -19.71 -6.15
C ASP A 191 1.94 -18.91 -6.16
N SER A 192 3.05 -19.60 -6.52
CA SER A 192 4.39 -19.01 -6.56
C SER A 192 4.53 -17.89 -7.60
N ASP A 193 3.77 -17.94 -8.67
CA ASP A 193 3.90 -17.03 -9.82
C ASP A 193 2.95 -15.83 -9.72
N TYR A 194 2.19 -15.76 -8.62
CA TYR A 194 1.22 -14.69 -8.44
C TYR A 194 1.90 -13.34 -8.12
N ASP A 195 1.54 -12.30 -8.88
CA ASP A 195 2.06 -10.94 -8.64
C ASP A 195 1.33 -10.28 -7.46
N ILE A 196 2.10 -9.76 -6.50
CA ILE A 196 1.60 -8.99 -5.36
C ILE A 196 0.68 -7.83 -5.78
N GLY A 197 0.97 -7.19 -6.92
CA GLY A 197 0.17 -6.06 -7.43
C GLY A 197 -1.29 -6.45 -7.71
N ARG A 198 -1.56 -7.70 -8.04
CA ARG A 198 -2.90 -8.19 -8.39
C ARG A 198 -3.83 -8.36 -7.19
N ILE A 199 -3.29 -8.46 -5.97
CA ILE A 199 -4.05 -8.61 -4.74
C ILE A 199 -4.17 -7.31 -3.92
N ILE A 200 -3.65 -6.18 -4.43
CA ILE A 200 -3.73 -4.88 -3.75
C ILE A 200 -4.83 -4.03 -4.39
N TYR A 201 -5.93 -3.87 -3.70
CA TYR A 201 -7.11 -3.19 -4.20
C TYR A 201 -7.23 -1.76 -3.68
N PRO A 202 -7.74 -0.81 -4.51
CA PRO A 202 -8.17 0.49 -4.03
C PRO A 202 -9.42 0.34 -3.15
N THR A 203 -9.48 1.07 -2.04
CA THR A 203 -10.59 0.95 -1.07
C THR A 203 -11.71 1.97 -1.30
N GLY A 204 -11.51 2.94 -2.18
CA GLY A 204 -12.36 4.13 -2.26
C GLY A 204 -12.03 5.21 -1.23
N ILE A 205 -11.15 4.91 -0.27
CA ILE A 205 -10.60 5.86 0.70
C ILE A 205 -9.22 6.30 0.19
N PRO A 206 -9.00 7.61 -0.02
CA PRO A 206 -7.73 8.11 -0.53
C PRO A 206 -6.52 7.61 0.28
N ARG A 207 -5.49 7.12 -0.41
CA ARG A 207 -4.23 6.64 0.18
C ARG A 207 -4.34 5.37 1.06
N LEU A 208 -5.52 4.72 1.11
CA LEU A 208 -5.72 3.43 1.74
C LEU A 208 -5.86 2.35 0.68
N ARG A 209 -5.16 1.23 0.86
CA ARG A 209 -5.28 0.03 0.03
C ARG A 209 -5.66 -1.16 0.91
N LEU A 210 -6.30 -2.16 0.31
CA LEU A 210 -6.65 -3.42 0.95
C LEU A 210 -5.98 -4.58 0.21
N VAL A 211 -5.44 -5.53 0.97
CA VAL A 211 -5.24 -6.90 0.53
C VAL A 211 -6.33 -7.74 1.19
N PRO A 212 -7.32 -8.22 0.44
CA PRO A 212 -8.35 -9.11 0.99
C PRO A 212 -7.75 -10.46 1.38
N ALA A 213 -8.44 -11.22 2.21
CA ALA A 213 -8.01 -12.56 2.59
C ALA A 213 -7.90 -13.52 1.40
N GLY A 214 -8.73 -13.32 0.37
CA GLY A 214 -8.92 -14.31 -0.70
C GLY A 214 -9.90 -15.40 -0.28
N SER A 215 -9.63 -16.63 -0.66
CA SER A 215 -10.46 -17.78 -0.29
C SER A 215 -10.39 -18.05 1.21
N ARG A 216 -11.57 -18.33 1.82
CA ARG A 216 -11.65 -18.70 3.23
C ARG A 216 -10.84 -19.96 3.53
N ARG A 217 -10.09 -19.95 4.63
CA ARG A 217 -9.27 -21.07 5.12
C ARG A 217 -9.38 -21.19 6.64
N GLU A 218 -9.48 -22.45 7.13
CA GLU A 218 -9.50 -22.74 8.56
C GLU A 218 -8.08 -22.86 9.17
N ASN A 219 -7.09 -23.16 8.33
CA ASN A 219 -5.71 -23.44 8.71
C ASN A 219 -4.78 -22.24 8.45
N GLY A 220 -5.12 -21.07 8.97
CA GLY A 220 -4.34 -19.85 8.79
C GLY A 220 -2.88 -19.96 9.24
N ALA A 221 -2.63 -20.73 10.30
CA ALA A 221 -1.30 -20.91 10.88
C ALA A 221 -0.26 -21.44 9.87
N GLU A 222 -0.64 -22.40 9.02
CA GLU A 222 0.23 -23.00 8.01
C GLU A 222 0.61 -21.95 6.93
N PHE A 223 -0.35 -21.11 6.53
CA PHE A 223 -0.11 -20.01 5.61
C PHE A 223 0.85 -18.98 6.20
N PHE A 224 0.64 -18.58 7.45
CA PHE A 224 1.41 -17.51 8.09
C PHE A 224 2.81 -17.94 8.51
N THR A 225 3.06 -19.22 8.78
CA THR A 225 4.41 -19.75 9.03
C THR A 225 5.21 -19.98 7.77
N SER A 226 4.58 -19.91 6.59
CA SER A 226 5.22 -20.19 5.31
C SER A 226 6.35 -19.20 4.97
N PHE A 227 7.30 -19.65 4.15
CA PHE A 227 8.32 -18.77 3.59
C PHE A 227 7.71 -17.68 2.69
N ARG A 228 6.61 -17.99 2.00
CA ARG A 228 5.88 -17.06 1.15
C ARG A 228 5.33 -15.87 1.93
N MET A 229 4.78 -16.07 3.12
CA MET A 229 4.29 -14.97 3.96
C MET A 229 5.42 -14.02 4.37
N LYS A 230 6.58 -14.57 4.72
CA LYS A 230 7.78 -13.75 5.01
C LYS A 230 8.22 -12.94 3.81
N GLN A 231 8.29 -13.56 2.62
CA GLN A 231 8.61 -12.87 1.37
C GLN A 231 7.59 -11.78 1.04
N PHE A 232 6.30 -12.05 1.21
CA PHE A 232 5.21 -11.10 0.99
C PHE A 232 5.39 -9.83 1.83
N LEU A 233 5.53 -9.97 3.15
CA LEU A 233 5.71 -8.83 4.04
C LEU A 233 7.00 -8.05 3.72
N GLN A 234 8.10 -8.73 3.42
CA GLN A 234 9.35 -8.08 3.02
C GLN A 234 9.20 -7.31 1.69
N ALA A 235 8.53 -7.91 0.71
CA ALA A 235 8.32 -7.29 -0.59
C ALA A 235 7.46 -6.03 -0.49
N ILE A 236 6.37 -6.06 0.30
CA ILE A 236 5.51 -4.89 0.51
C ILE A 236 6.28 -3.78 1.22
N ARG A 237 7.04 -4.09 2.27
CA ARG A 237 7.85 -3.10 3.02
C ARG A 237 8.89 -2.41 2.13
N ARG A 238 9.57 -3.18 1.26
CA ARG A 238 10.57 -2.63 0.33
C ARG A 238 9.96 -1.79 -0.78
N ARG A 239 8.83 -2.25 -1.34
CA ARG A 239 8.19 -1.58 -2.49
C ARG A 239 7.52 -0.26 -2.11
N TYR A 240 7.09 -0.11 -0.85
CA TYR A 240 6.28 1.01 -0.38
C TYR A 240 6.82 1.58 0.94
N PRO A 241 7.94 2.31 0.91
CA PRO A 241 8.60 2.82 2.12
C PRO A 241 7.80 3.94 2.84
N ASP A 242 6.78 4.49 2.19
CA ASP A 242 5.86 5.51 2.72
C ASP A 242 4.65 4.91 3.44
N ARG A 243 4.54 3.57 3.53
CA ARG A 243 3.30 2.87 3.87
C ARG A 243 3.31 2.30 5.28
N PHE A 244 2.24 2.60 6.04
CA PHE A 244 1.90 1.84 7.25
C PHE A 244 1.15 0.57 6.85
N ILE A 245 1.48 -0.55 7.48
CA ILE A 245 0.88 -1.84 7.18
C ILE A 245 0.15 -2.33 8.42
N VAL A 246 -1.17 -2.51 8.32
CA VAL A 246 -2.03 -3.01 9.40
C VAL A 246 -2.55 -4.38 9.00
N LEU A 247 -2.34 -5.39 9.85
CA LEU A 247 -2.83 -6.75 9.66
C LEU A 247 -4.00 -6.97 10.62
N ASP A 248 -5.18 -7.25 10.07
CA ASP A 248 -6.37 -7.67 10.83
C ASP A 248 -6.37 -9.19 10.96
N THR A 249 -6.49 -9.71 12.18
CA THR A 249 -6.38 -11.15 12.44
C THR A 249 -7.56 -11.70 13.24
N ALA A 250 -7.72 -13.02 13.16
CA ALA A 250 -8.64 -13.74 14.04
C ALA A 250 -8.34 -13.45 15.52
N PRO A 251 -9.33 -13.58 16.42
CA PRO A 251 -9.14 -13.38 17.84
C PRO A 251 -8.06 -14.31 18.41
N ILE A 252 -7.25 -13.78 19.36
CA ILE A 252 -6.10 -14.50 19.92
C ILE A 252 -6.50 -15.77 20.69
N ASN A 253 -7.73 -15.79 21.25
CA ASN A 253 -8.26 -16.95 21.98
C ASN A 253 -8.74 -18.08 21.04
N GLU A 254 -8.93 -17.82 19.74
CA GLU A 254 -9.45 -18.77 18.76
C GLU A 254 -8.37 -19.36 17.88
N SER A 255 -7.30 -18.62 17.65
CA SER A 255 -6.27 -19.00 16.69
C SER A 255 -4.87 -18.53 17.13
N PRO A 256 -3.82 -19.31 16.83
CA PRO A 256 -2.44 -18.86 17.01
C PRO A 256 -2.00 -17.79 16.00
N ASP A 257 -2.83 -17.45 15.03
CA ASP A 257 -2.51 -16.60 13.86
C ASP A 257 -1.92 -15.26 14.26
N ALA A 258 -2.54 -14.59 15.25
CA ALA A 258 -2.07 -13.30 15.74
C ALA A 258 -0.67 -13.35 16.36
N ARG A 259 -0.32 -14.45 17.05
CA ARG A 259 1.02 -14.67 17.61
C ARG A 259 2.04 -14.90 16.52
N ILE A 260 1.72 -15.76 15.56
CA ILE A 260 2.60 -16.08 14.42
C ILE A 260 2.90 -14.81 13.61
N LEU A 261 1.87 -14.04 13.29
CA LEU A 261 2.04 -12.77 12.56
C LEU A 261 2.76 -11.71 13.40
N GLY A 262 2.55 -11.69 14.72
CA GLY A 262 3.27 -10.82 15.65
C GLY A 262 4.79 -11.03 15.61
N GLU A 263 5.26 -12.27 15.41
CA GLU A 263 6.68 -12.53 15.23
C GLU A 263 7.25 -11.94 13.93
N LEU A 264 6.43 -11.81 12.89
CA LEU A 264 6.82 -11.28 11.59
C LEU A 264 6.70 -9.75 11.49
N CYS A 265 5.95 -9.12 12.40
CA CYS A 265 5.63 -7.70 12.39
C CYS A 265 6.43 -6.94 13.46
N ASP A 266 6.42 -5.60 13.34
CA ASP A 266 7.12 -4.73 14.28
C ASP A 266 6.35 -4.60 15.58
N PHE A 267 5.01 -4.51 15.52
CA PHE A 267 4.14 -4.27 16.66
C PHE A 267 2.91 -5.16 16.67
N THR A 268 2.36 -5.38 17.86
CA THR A 268 1.08 -6.05 18.11
C THR A 268 0.20 -5.21 19.02
N MET A 269 -1.11 -5.17 18.74
CA MET A 269 -2.12 -4.45 19.52
C MET A 269 -3.32 -5.34 19.79
N LEU A 270 -3.77 -5.36 21.03
CA LEU A 270 -4.94 -6.13 21.48
C LEU A 270 -6.18 -5.22 21.54
N VAL A 271 -7.30 -5.69 21.02
CA VAL A 271 -8.61 -5.03 21.17
C VAL A 271 -9.43 -5.80 22.20
N VAL A 272 -9.79 -5.11 23.27
CA VAL A 272 -10.54 -5.67 24.40
C VAL A 272 -11.98 -5.16 24.34
N PRO A 273 -12.99 -6.04 24.26
CA PRO A 273 -14.37 -5.59 24.28
C PRO A 273 -14.76 -5.13 25.68
N HIS A 274 -15.31 -3.92 25.80
CA HIS A 274 -15.72 -3.37 27.09
C HIS A 274 -16.82 -4.23 27.72
N GLY A 275 -16.59 -4.62 28.97
CA GLY A 275 -17.58 -5.34 29.79
C GLY A 275 -17.89 -6.78 29.35
N LYS A 276 -17.20 -7.35 28.32
CA LYS A 276 -17.46 -8.71 27.83
C LYS A 276 -16.47 -9.76 28.28
N ILE A 277 -15.29 -9.34 28.73
CA ILE A 277 -14.26 -10.24 29.29
C ILE A 277 -13.74 -9.71 30.60
N THR A 278 -13.14 -10.57 31.45
CA THR A 278 -12.52 -10.19 32.70
C THR A 278 -11.14 -9.55 32.46
N ALA A 279 -10.67 -8.75 33.43
CA ALA A 279 -9.32 -8.20 33.35
C ALA A 279 -8.25 -9.32 33.25
N SER A 280 -8.43 -10.41 34.02
CA SER A 280 -7.51 -11.56 33.96
C SER A 280 -7.48 -12.23 32.57
N ALA A 281 -8.62 -12.32 31.87
CA ALA A 281 -8.65 -12.85 30.53
C ALA A 281 -7.96 -11.92 29.53
N ALA A 282 -8.12 -10.62 29.70
CA ALA A 282 -7.40 -9.62 28.90
C ALA A 282 -5.88 -9.66 29.12
N ASP A 283 -5.44 -9.79 30.37
CA ASP A 283 -4.03 -9.95 30.73
C ASP A 283 -3.43 -11.23 30.14
N THR A 284 -4.17 -12.36 30.24
CA THR A 284 -3.73 -13.62 29.61
C THR A 284 -3.57 -13.49 28.10
N ALA A 285 -4.51 -12.80 27.43
CA ALA A 285 -4.41 -12.52 26.00
C ALA A 285 -3.20 -11.64 25.66
N ALA A 286 -2.90 -10.62 26.47
CA ALA A 286 -1.77 -9.74 26.29
C ALA A 286 -0.42 -10.46 26.47
N GLN A 287 -0.33 -11.39 27.44
CA GLN A 287 0.87 -12.20 27.71
C GLN A 287 1.23 -13.16 26.56
N ALA A 288 0.33 -13.37 25.61
CA ALA A 288 0.59 -14.20 24.45
C ALA A 288 1.55 -13.55 23.42
N PHE A 289 1.85 -12.25 23.58
CA PHE A 289 2.71 -11.51 22.66
C PHE A 289 4.09 -11.24 23.25
N ASP A 290 5.09 -11.04 22.38
CA ASP A 290 6.41 -10.54 22.80
C ASP A 290 6.25 -9.15 23.43
N PRO A 291 6.65 -8.95 24.72
CA PRO A 291 6.54 -7.67 25.41
C PRO A 291 7.26 -6.51 24.69
N LYS A 292 8.28 -6.79 23.88
CA LYS A 292 9.02 -5.76 23.11
C LYS A 292 8.23 -5.24 21.92
N LYS A 293 7.31 -6.04 21.42
CA LYS A 293 6.48 -5.72 20.24
C LYS A 293 5.05 -5.34 20.63
N PHE A 294 4.62 -5.68 21.85
CA PHE A 294 3.28 -5.38 22.32
C PHE A 294 3.15 -3.89 22.69
N VAL A 295 2.43 -3.14 21.89
CA VAL A 295 2.24 -1.69 22.11
C VAL A 295 1.07 -1.35 23.02
N GLY A 296 0.31 -2.35 23.45
CA GLY A 296 -0.77 -2.19 24.43
C GLY A 296 -2.13 -2.70 23.97
N ALA A 297 -3.14 -2.45 24.82
CA ALA A 297 -4.52 -2.83 24.58
C ALA A 297 -5.40 -1.59 24.39
N VAL A 298 -6.41 -1.72 23.52
CA VAL A 298 -7.45 -0.71 23.31
C VAL A 298 -8.79 -1.30 23.75
N ILE A 299 -9.47 -0.60 24.66
CA ILE A 299 -10.82 -0.97 25.09
C ILE A 299 -11.81 -0.40 24.05
N ASN A 300 -12.61 -1.27 23.46
CA ASN A 300 -13.64 -0.94 22.49
C ASN A 300 -15.03 -1.16 23.12
N GLY A 301 -15.85 -0.12 23.09
CA GLY A 301 -17.18 -0.14 23.70
C GLY A 301 -18.10 0.94 23.15
#